data_13251afd27ca2b3eb9ef229f4d14ef21
#
_entry.id   13251afd27ca2b3eb9ef229f4d14ef21
#
_cell.length_a   1.000
_cell.length_b   1.000
_cell.length_c   1.000
_cell.angle_alpha   90.00
_cell.angle_beta   90.00
_cell.angle_gamma   90.00
#
_symmetry.space_group_name_H-M   'P 1'
#
loop_
_entity.id
_entity.type
_entity.pdbx_description
1 polymer ?
#
loop_
_entity_poly.entity_id
_entity_poly.type
_entity_poly.pdbx_seq_one_letter_code
_entity_poly.pdbx_strand_id
1 'polypeptide(L)'
;FWPKGIFVNWWVVGSGSKISKSKGGAEPIPGAIEKYGVDGMRLYYAHVGSPHIDVVWDELLVKNYSNTISSILKLSDDLLKTKGEANKNLEKWLVSRINSWVYKITKSFDEYNLREAANAYFEILNDLNWYIKRGGSNTRAAKDALGLFAQLISPIIPHTSEEIWNKLKNSELVSASKWPEHDEKKIDLESEAGEDTIKKCIEDIRSVLKLSKISKPKKITLFVSENWKYNLFKLLKKQLAVTRDIGQIIRTIMKDKSLSKYGGDVAKFVQFAVKDPTRIPTFVLDQDAELETLKGAS
;
A
#
# COMPACT_ATOMS: atom_id res chain seq x y z
N PHE A 1 -2.14 18.39 31.82
CA PHE A 1 -2.51 18.05 30.43
C PHE A 1 -4.00 17.73 30.38
N TRP A 2 -4.81 18.58 29.75
CA TRP A 2 -6.23 18.35 29.54
C TRP A 2 -6.45 17.90 28.10
N PRO A 3 -7.25 16.85 27.83
CA PRO A 3 -7.59 16.48 26.48
C PRO A 3 -8.38 17.60 25.79
N LYS A 4 -8.05 17.90 24.54
CA LYS A 4 -8.79 18.90 23.74
C LYS A 4 -10.12 18.37 23.23
N GLY A 5 -10.29 17.06 23.20
CA GLY A 5 -11.49 16.37 22.79
C GLY A 5 -11.41 14.88 23.12
N ILE A 6 -12.54 14.20 23.07
CA ILE A 6 -12.66 12.76 23.24
C ILE A 6 -13.41 12.23 22.03
N PHE A 7 -12.77 11.28 21.32
CA PHE A 7 -13.39 10.55 20.23
C PHE A 7 -13.89 9.20 20.75
N VAL A 8 -15.16 8.90 20.53
CA VAL A 8 -15.80 7.68 21.03
C VAL A 8 -16.35 6.89 19.85
N ASN A 9 -15.95 5.62 19.73
CA ASN A 9 -16.56 4.68 18.80
C ASN A 9 -17.96 4.29 19.29
N TRP A 10 -18.78 3.74 18.37
CA TRP A 10 -20.13 3.25 18.68
C TRP A 10 -20.09 2.02 19.59
N TRP A 11 -21.19 1.30 19.69
CA TRP A 11 -21.30 0.17 20.61
C TRP A 11 -20.55 -1.06 20.12
N VAL A 12 -20.08 -1.88 21.08
CA VAL A 12 -19.66 -3.26 20.80
C VAL A 12 -20.85 -4.17 21.08
N VAL A 13 -21.23 -4.96 20.09
CA VAL A 13 -22.35 -5.90 20.17
C VAL A 13 -21.87 -7.34 19.99
N GLY A 14 -22.46 -8.27 20.72
CA GLY A 14 -22.29 -9.70 20.48
C GLY A 14 -23.25 -10.21 19.42
N SER A 15 -23.33 -11.51 19.22
CA SER A 15 -24.22 -12.15 18.24
C SER A 15 -25.70 -11.77 18.46
N GLY A 16 -26.09 -10.61 17.91
CA GLY A 16 -27.47 -10.12 17.89
C GLY A 16 -27.93 -9.24 19.07
N SER A 17 -27.07 -8.95 20.08
CA SER A 17 -27.46 -8.07 21.18
C SER A 17 -26.29 -7.31 21.79
N LYS A 18 -26.58 -6.18 22.45
CA LYS A 18 -25.61 -5.38 23.18
C LYS A 18 -24.91 -6.23 24.24
N ILE A 19 -23.58 -6.23 24.21
CA ILE A 19 -22.76 -6.87 25.25
C ILE A 19 -22.96 -6.13 26.57
N SER A 20 -23.24 -6.88 27.64
CA SER A 20 -23.31 -6.34 28.99
C SER A 20 -22.80 -7.34 30.03
N LYS A 21 -22.31 -6.84 31.18
CA LYS A 21 -21.82 -7.70 32.27
C LYS A 21 -22.85 -8.71 32.75
N SER A 22 -24.15 -8.34 32.72
CA SER A 22 -25.24 -9.19 33.20
C SER A 22 -25.79 -10.18 32.15
N LYS A 23 -25.58 -9.90 30.86
CA LYS A 23 -26.14 -10.72 29.77
C LYS A 23 -25.08 -11.57 29.05
N GLY A 24 -23.80 -11.39 29.38
CA GLY A 24 -22.71 -12.03 28.65
C GLY A 24 -22.54 -11.49 27.22
N GLY A 25 -22.03 -12.30 26.32
CA GLY A 25 -21.94 -11.97 24.89
C GLY A 25 -20.54 -11.61 24.39
N ALA A 26 -19.57 -11.42 25.29
CA ALA A 26 -18.14 -11.35 24.96
C ALA A 26 -17.32 -11.94 26.10
N GLU A 27 -16.14 -12.41 25.74
CA GLU A 27 -15.13 -12.82 26.71
C GLU A 27 -14.67 -11.63 27.56
N PRO A 28 -14.44 -11.77 28.88
CA PRO A 28 -13.86 -10.72 29.69
C PRO A 28 -12.50 -10.26 29.13
N ILE A 29 -12.21 -8.96 29.25
CA ILE A 29 -10.98 -8.37 28.72
C ILE A 29 -9.71 -9.13 29.09
N PRO A 30 -9.48 -9.59 30.35
CA PRO A 30 -8.28 -10.36 30.69
C PRO A 30 -8.15 -11.66 29.90
N GLY A 31 -9.21 -12.44 29.77
CA GLY A 31 -9.21 -13.68 28.98
C GLY A 31 -9.02 -13.43 27.49
N ALA A 32 -9.64 -12.38 26.97
CA ALA A 32 -9.44 -11.99 25.57
C ALA A 32 -7.98 -11.54 25.29
N ILE A 33 -7.35 -10.83 26.23
CA ILE A 33 -5.93 -10.45 26.12
C ILE A 33 -5.02 -11.67 26.13
N GLU A 34 -5.25 -12.62 27.02
CA GLU A 34 -4.46 -13.86 27.07
C GLU A 34 -4.59 -14.67 25.77
N LYS A 35 -5.79 -14.69 25.18
CA LYS A 35 -6.10 -15.49 23.99
C LYS A 35 -5.64 -14.84 22.69
N TYR A 36 -5.78 -13.52 22.56
CA TYR A 36 -5.58 -12.80 21.29
C TYR A 36 -4.43 -11.78 21.31
N GLY A 37 -3.90 -11.47 22.47
CA GLY A 37 -2.91 -10.41 22.66
C GLY A 37 -3.51 -9.00 22.59
N VAL A 38 -2.87 -8.06 23.29
CA VAL A 38 -3.33 -6.67 23.37
C VAL A 38 -3.33 -6.01 21.99
N ASP A 39 -2.24 -6.13 21.26
CA ASP A 39 -2.08 -5.48 19.96
C ASP A 39 -3.03 -6.04 18.89
N GLY A 40 -3.31 -7.35 18.91
CA GLY A 40 -4.30 -7.96 18.04
C GLY A 40 -5.70 -7.39 18.26
N MET A 41 -6.10 -7.22 19.51
CA MET A 41 -7.37 -6.61 19.89
C MET A 41 -7.43 -5.12 19.52
N ARG A 42 -6.36 -4.37 19.79
CA ARG A 42 -6.29 -2.94 19.45
C ARG A 42 -6.40 -2.72 17.94
N LEU A 43 -5.69 -3.54 17.14
CA LEU A 43 -5.75 -3.47 15.69
C LEU A 43 -7.14 -3.83 15.16
N TYR A 44 -7.78 -4.86 15.74
CA TYR A 44 -9.16 -5.22 15.42
C TYR A 44 -10.11 -4.04 15.63
N TYR A 45 -10.11 -3.44 16.83
CA TYR A 45 -11.02 -2.32 17.12
C TYR A 45 -10.70 -1.07 16.29
N ALA A 46 -9.44 -0.79 16.01
CA ALA A 46 -9.07 0.33 15.16
C ALA A 46 -9.55 0.15 13.71
N HIS A 47 -9.50 -1.08 13.19
CA HIS A 47 -9.86 -1.38 11.81
C HIS A 47 -11.36 -1.57 11.61
N VAL A 48 -12.04 -2.27 12.53
CA VAL A 48 -13.48 -2.56 12.42
C VAL A 48 -14.31 -1.43 13.01
N GLY A 49 -13.77 -0.72 14.01
CA GLY A 49 -14.45 0.36 14.70
C GLY A 49 -14.80 1.53 13.77
N SER A 50 -15.95 2.11 14.02
CA SER A 50 -16.40 3.34 13.36
C SER A 50 -17.25 4.14 14.34
N PRO A 51 -17.21 5.49 14.32
CA PRO A 51 -18.05 6.31 15.19
C PRO A 51 -19.54 6.18 14.91
N HIS A 52 -19.95 5.56 13.80
CA HIS A 52 -21.34 5.53 13.33
C HIS A 52 -21.91 4.11 13.19
N ILE A 53 -21.14 3.06 13.47
CA ILE A 53 -21.55 1.67 13.26
C ILE A 53 -21.13 0.83 14.46
N ASP A 54 -22.05 -0.03 14.94
CA ASP A 54 -21.74 -1.00 15.96
C ASP A 54 -20.62 -1.95 15.53
N VAL A 55 -19.70 -2.23 16.45
CA VAL A 55 -18.66 -3.24 16.26
C VAL A 55 -19.21 -4.59 16.70
N VAL A 56 -19.38 -5.51 15.77
CA VAL A 56 -19.79 -6.87 16.10
C VAL A 56 -18.55 -7.64 16.57
N TRP A 57 -18.59 -8.19 17.80
CA TRP A 57 -17.52 -9.03 18.30
C TRP A 57 -17.49 -10.35 17.53
N ASP A 58 -16.38 -10.63 16.86
CA ASP A 58 -16.14 -11.85 16.10
C ASP A 58 -14.76 -12.43 16.46
N GLU A 59 -14.77 -13.56 17.16
CA GLU A 59 -13.55 -14.22 17.64
C GLU A 59 -12.62 -14.67 16.51
N LEU A 60 -13.18 -15.12 15.37
CA LEU A 60 -12.40 -15.56 14.23
C LEU A 60 -11.67 -14.36 13.60
N LEU A 61 -12.36 -13.22 13.49
CA LEU A 61 -11.73 -11.99 13.00
C LEU A 61 -10.63 -11.54 13.97
N VAL A 62 -10.89 -11.48 15.26
CA VAL A 62 -9.86 -11.08 16.26
C VAL A 62 -8.62 -11.97 16.15
N LYS A 63 -8.80 -13.29 15.99
CA LYS A 63 -7.69 -14.22 15.79
C LYS A 63 -6.89 -13.91 14.53
N ASN A 64 -7.54 -13.49 13.45
CA ASN A 64 -6.84 -13.08 12.22
C ASN A 64 -5.96 -11.85 12.44
N TYR A 65 -6.40 -10.89 13.27
CA TYR A 65 -5.56 -9.74 13.64
C TYR A 65 -4.36 -10.15 14.50
N SER A 66 -4.53 -11.11 15.42
CA SER A 66 -3.42 -11.69 16.17
C SER A 66 -2.40 -12.36 15.24
N ASN A 67 -2.86 -13.08 14.23
CA ASN A 67 -2.00 -13.67 13.21
C ASN A 67 -1.28 -12.59 12.38
N THR A 68 -1.93 -11.46 12.12
CA THR A 68 -1.31 -10.31 11.46
C THR A 68 -0.16 -9.74 12.29
N ILE A 69 -0.34 -9.59 13.61
CA ILE A 69 0.75 -9.17 14.51
C ILE A 69 1.95 -10.10 14.40
N SER A 70 1.72 -11.41 14.46
CA SER A 70 2.78 -12.41 14.29
C SER A 70 3.46 -12.31 12.93
N SER A 71 2.70 -12.01 11.88
CA SER A 71 3.23 -11.81 10.52
C SER A 71 4.09 -10.55 10.41
N ILE A 72 3.71 -9.45 11.07
CA ILE A 72 4.49 -8.22 11.14
C ILE A 72 5.85 -8.48 11.81
N LEU A 73 5.86 -9.15 12.95
CA LEU A 73 7.09 -9.48 13.67
C LEU A 73 8.00 -10.40 12.85
N LYS A 74 7.42 -11.44 12.23
CA LYS A 74 8.16 -12.32 11.33
C LYS A 74 8.76 -11.58 10.15
N LEU A 75 7.98 -10.72 9.48
CA LEU A 75 8.46 -9.91 8.37
C LEU A 75 9.63 -9.02 8.76
N SER A 76 9.56 -8.39 9.95
CA SER A 76 10.65 -7.58 10.46
C SER A 76 11.93 -8.40 10.65
N ASP A 77 11.81 -9.62 11.19
CA ASP A 77 12.92 -10.55 11.34
C ASP A 77 13.51 -10.99 10.00
N ASP A 78 12.64 -11.34 9.06
CA ASP A 78 13.04 -11.76 7.72
C ASP A 78 13.79 -10.62 7.00
N LEU A 79 13.27 -9.40 7.05
CA LEU A 79 13.93 -8.23 6.46
C LEU A 79 15.32 -7.97 7.07
N LEU A 80 15.42 -8.03 8.41
CA LEU A 80 16.70 -7.79 9.09
C LEU A 80 17.73 -8.90 8.87
N LYS A 81 17.30 -10.12 8.54
CA LYS A 81 18.19 -11.27 8.26
C LYS A 81 18.54 -11.41 6.79
N THR A 82 17.75 -10.83 5.88
CA THR A 82 17.97 -10.97 4.44
C THR A 82 19.25 -10.26 4.02
N LYS A 83 20.19 -11.03 3.47
CA LYS A 83 21.45 -10.53 2.93
C LYS A 83 21.37 -10.49 1.41
N GLY A 84 22.01 -9.50 0.79
CA GLY A 84 22.05 -9.36 -0.66
C GLY A 84 22.67 -8.03 -1.06
N GLU A 85 22.81 -7.84 -2.35
CA GLU A 85 23.25 -6.56 -2.90
C GLU A 85 22.08 -5.56 -2.92
N ALA A 86 22.41 -4.28 -2.79
CA ALA A 86 21.42 -3.21 -2.83
C ALA A 86 20.92 -3.02 -4.27
N ASN A 87 19.62 -3.15 -4.47
CA ASN A 87 18.96 -2.74 -5.71
C ASN A 87 18.48 -1.29 -5.57
N LYS A 88 19.22 -0.36 -6.18
CA LYS A 88 18.97 1.09 -6.04
C LYS A 88 17.55 1.51 -6.44
N ASN A 89 17.00 0.92 -7.48
CA ASN A 89 15.65 1.27 -7.95
C ASN A 89 14.58 0.76 -6.97
N LEU A 90 14.75 -0.46 -6.49
CA LEU A 90 13.87 -1.04 -5.48
C LEU A 90 13.96 -0.30 -4.14
N GLU A 91 15.15 0.19 -3.76
CA GLU A 91 15.32 1.03 -2.56
C GLU A 91 14.66 2.40 -2.71
N LYS A 92 14.79 3.05 -3.87
CA LYS A 92 14.09 4.31 -4.15
C LYS A 92 12.58 4.11 -4.07
N TRP A 93 12.07 3.03 -4.66
CA TRP A 93 10.67 2.65 -4.55
C TRP A 93 10.23 2.48 -3.09
N LEU A 94 10.99 1.74 -2.28
CA LEU A 94 10.66 1.53 -0.87
C LEU A 94 10.64 2.85 -0.09
N VAL A 95 11.63 3.72 -0.29
CA VAL A 95 11.72 5.04 0.36
C VAL A 95 10.54 5.92 -0.06
N SER A 96 10.18 5.91 -1.34
CA SER A 96 9.02 6.65 -1.86
C SER A 96 7.72 6.14 -1.23
N ARG A 97 7.49 4.83 -1.23
CA ARG A 97 6.29 4.20 -0.68
C ARG A 97 6.10 4.49 0.80
N ILE A 98 7.14 4.25 1.62
CA ILE A 98 7.00 4.48 3.06
C ILE A 98 6.77 5.96 3.39
N ASN A 99 7.40 6.86 2.63
CA ASN A 99 7.20 8.30 2.81
C ASN A 99 5.77 8.73 2.39
N SER A 100 5.20 8.14 1.36
CA SER A 100 3.77 8.33 1.00
C SER A 100 2.84 7.86 2.12
N TRP A 101 3.18 6.75 2.81
CA TRP A 101 2.42 6.26 3.95
C TRP A 101 2.51 7.17 5.17
N VAL A 102 3.66 7.83 5.40
CA VAL A 102 3.78 8.86 6.45
C VAL A 102 2.70 9.92 6.26
N TYR A 103 2.54 10.45 5.05
CA TYR A 103 1.49 11.44 4.76
C TYR A 103 0.08 10.89 5.00
N LYS A 104 -0.24 9.73 4.43
CA LYS A 104 -1.58 9.14 4.52
C LYS A 104 -1.99 8.81 5.95
N ILE A 105 -1.09 8.21 6.72
CA ILE A 105 -1.37 7.82 8.10
C ILE A 105 -1.49 9.05 9.00
N THR A 106 -0.60 10.05 8.83
CA THR A 106 -0.70 11.31 9.58
C THR A 106 -2.06 11.95 9.34
N LYS A 107 -2.46 12.08 8.06
CA LYS A 107 -3.77 12.61 7.70
C LYS A 107 -4.91 11.80 8.31
N SER A 108 -4.83 10.46 8.28
CA SER A 108 -5.86 9.60 8.86
C SER A 108 -6.00 9.81 10.37
N PHE A 109 -4.90 10.01 11.10
CA PHE A 109 -4.96 10.32 12.53
C PHE A 109 -5.50 11.73 12.79
N ASP A 110 -5.12 12.73 12.01
CA ASP A 110 -5.64 14.09 12.12
C ASP A 110 -7.15 14.15 11.91
N GLU A 111 -7.68 13.29 11.03
CA GLU A 111 -9.10 13.14 10.74
C GLU A 111 -9.82 12.14 11.66
N TYR A 112 -9.15 11.58 12.67
CA TYR A 112 -9.67 10.51 13.54
C TYR A 112 -10.16 9.26 12.80
N ASN A 113 -9.63 9.00 11.62
CA ASN A 113 -10.00 7.85 10.78
C ASN A 113 -9.06 6.66 11.06
N LEU A 114 -9.26 6.01 12.20
CA LEU A 114 -8.43 4.88 12.63
C LEU A 114 -8.51 3.69 11.66
N ARG A 115 -9.64 3.52 10.98
CA ARG A 115 -9.79 2.45 9.97
C ARG A 115 -8.85 2.64 8.80
N GLU A 116 -8.75 3.87 8.27
CA GLU A 116 -7.82 4.16 7.17
C GLU A 116 -6.35 4.05 7.62
N ALA A 117 -6.03 4.45 8.86
CA ALA A 117 -4.70 4.21 9.41
C ALA A 117 -4.39 2.71 9.50
N ALA A 118 -5.31 1.90 9.97
CA ALA A 118 -5.15 0.43 10.04
C ALA A 118 -5.06 -0.21 8.64
N ASN A 119 -5.87 0.24 7.66
CA ASN A 119 -5.75 -0.18 6.26
C ASN A 119 -4.33 0.09 5.73
N ALA A 120 -3.79 1.27 6.01
CA ALA A 120 -2.43 1.63 5.59
C ALA A 120 -1.37 0.69 6.19
N TYR A 121 -1.56 0.17 7.39
CA TYR A 121 -0.62 -0.81 7.98
C TYR A 121 -0.54 -2.10 7.15
N PHE A 122 -1.68 -2.61 6.68
CA PHE A 122 -1.70 -3.78 5.81
C PHE A 122 -1.02 -3.51 4.46
N GLU A 123 -1.21 -2.32 3.91
CA GLU A 123 -0.56 -1.93 2.66
C GLU A 123 0.97 -1.79 2.82
N ILE A 124 1.45 -1.20 3.92
CA ILE A 124 2.88 -1.15 4.22
C ILE A 124 3.45 -2.57 4.37
N LEU A 125 2.71 -3.46 5.03
CA LEU A 125 3.10 -4.86 5.17
C LEU A 125 3.23 -5.54 3.79
N ASN A 126 2.32 -5.27 2.87
CA ASN A 126 2.37 -5.74 1.50
C ASN A 126 3.58 -5.16 0.75
N ASP A 127 3.88 -3.88 0.91
CA ASP A 127 5.02 -3.22 0.28
C ASP A 127 6.36 -3.79 0.82
N LEU A 128 6.49 -4.00 2.13
CA LEU A 128 7.68 -4.63 2.71
C LEU A 128 7.85 -6.09 2.25
N ASN A 129 6.77 -6.86 2.17
CA ASN A 129 6.79 -8.20 1.60
C ASN A 129 7.19 -8.19 0.13
N TRP A 130 6.69 -7.24 -0.63
CA TRP A 130 7.07 -7.06 -2.03
C TRP A 130 8.56 -6.77 -2.16
N TYR A 131 9.08 -5.85 -1.35
CA TYR A 131 10.51 -5.53 -1.30
C TYR A 131 11.37 -6.79 -1.12
N ILE A 132 11.04 -7.63 -0.13
CA ILE A 132 11.76 -8.89 0.11
C ILE A 132 11.64 -9.84 -1.09
N LYS A 133 10.44 -10.03 -1.64
CA LYS A 133 10.20 -10.89 -2.80
C LYS A 133 10.95 -10.46 -4.05
N ARG A 134 11.19 -9.16 -4.20
CA ARG A 134 11.96 -8.58 -5.30
C ARG A 134 13.49 -8.65 -5.08
N GLY A 135 13.93 -9.36 -4.05
CA GLY A 135 15.36 -9.51 -3.71
C GLY A 135 15.91 -8.34 -2.89
N GLY A 136 15.04 -7.55 -2.28
CA GLY A 136 15.47 -6.51 -1.35
C GLY A 136 16.20 -7.10 -0.15
N SER A 137 17.24 -6.40 0.31
CA SER A 137 18.09 -6.83 1.41
C SER A 137 18.05 -5.86 2.60
N ASN A 138 18.69 -6.21 3.70
CA ASN A 138 18.69 -5.43 4.95
C ASN A 138 19.60 -4.19 4.85
N THR A 139 19.42 -3.37 3.85
CA THR A 139 20.14 -2.13 3.63
C THR A 139 19.75 -1.06 4.66
N ARG A 140 20.47 0.07 4.63
CA ARG A 140 20.08 1.21 5.44
C ARG A 140 18.67 1.70 5.11
N ALA A 141 18.33 1.80 3.82
CA ALA A 141 16.99 2.22 3.38
C ALA A 141 15.89 1.30 3.92
N ALA A 142 16.12 -0.03 3.92
CA ALA A 142 15.18 -0.99 4.47
C ALA A 142 15.03 -0.87 5.99
N LYS A 143 16.11 -0.62 6.73
CA LYS A 143 16.05 -0.39 8.18
C LYS A 143 15.36 0.92 8.53
N ASP A 144 15.64 1.97 7.78
CA ASP A 144 14.98 3.28 7.96
C ASP A 144 13.48 3.15 7.66
N ALA A 145 13.07 2.42 6.61
CA ALA A 145 11.68 2.12 6.30
C ALA A 145 11.00 1.31 7.41
N LEU A 146 11.68 0.31 7.96
CA LEU A 146 11.15 -0.48 9.08
C LEU A 146 11.02 0.36 10.36
N GLY A 147 11.94 1.28 10.60
CA GLY A 147 11.87 2.25 11.71
C GLY A 147 10.68 3.20 11.57
N LEU A 148 10.48 3.75 10.37
CA LEU A 148 9.30 4.58 10.07
C LEU A 148 8.00 3.78 10.24
N PHE A 149 7.98 2.52 9.78
CA PHE A 149 6.83 1.65 10.00
C PHE A 149 6.56 1.45 11.49
N ALA A 150 7.59 1.17 12.30
CA ALA A 150 7.42 1.05 13.75
C ALA A 150 6.80 2.32 14.37
N GLN A 151 7.29 3.51 14.01
CA GLN A 151 6.72 4.77 14.49
C GLN A 151 5.25 4.93 14.09
N LEU A 152 4.92 4.65 12.82
CA LEU A 152 3.56 4.80 12.28
C LEU A 152 2.53 3.88 12.93
N ILE A 153 2.94 2.65 13.31
CA ILE A 153 2.03 1.68 13.93
C ILE A 153 1.90 1.84 15.45
N SER A 154 2.81 2.56 16.08
CA SER A 154 2.90 2.75 17.53
C SER A 154 1.58 3.20 18.19
N PRO A 155 0.78 4.12 17.64
CA PRO A 155 -0.45 4.54 18.30
C PRO A 155 -1.51 3.44 18.44
N ILE A 156 -1.54 2.47 17.52
CA ILE A 156 -2.54 1.39 17.53
C ILE A 156 -1.96 0.11 18.13
N ILE A 157 -0.75 -0.31 17.74
CA ILE A 157 -0.12 -1.58 18.16
C ILE A 157 1.26 -1.31 18.80
N PRO A 158 1.27 -0.71 19.99
CA PRO A 158 2.49 -0.21 20.63
C PRO A 158 3.50 -1.30 20.98
N HIS A 159 3.07 -2.48 21.45
CA HIS A 159 4.02 -3.53 21.85
C HIS A 159 4.77 -4.10 20.64
N THR A 160 4.06 -4.32 19.55
CA THR A 160 4.65 -4.75 18.27
C THR A 160 5.63 -3.71 17.74
N SER A 161 5.27 -2.46 17.84
CA SER A 161 6.09 -1.31 17.44
C SER A 161 7.39 -1.25 18.26
N GLU A 162 7.32 -1.35 19.58
CA GLU A 162 8.50 -1.36 20.46
C GLU A 162 9.41 -2.55 20.17
N GLU A 163 8.85 -3.73 19.91
CA GLU A 163 9.64 -4.92 19.56
C GLU A 163 10.46 -4.70 18.27
N ILE A 164 9.85 -4.12 17.23
CA ILE A 164 10.54 -3.77 15.99
C ILE A 164 11.61 -2.71 16.25
N TRP A 165 11.27 -1.69 17.03
CA TRP A 165 12.16 -0.59 17.38
C TRP A 165 13.42 -1.06 18.12
N ASN A 166 13.24 -1.98 19.07
CA ASN A 166 14.33 -2.62 19.79
C ASN A 166 15.22 -3.48 18.89
N LYS A 167 14.63 -4.22 17.93
CA LYS A 167 15.40 -4.99 16.92
C LYS A 167 16.31 -4.09 16.07
N LEU A 168 15.90 -2.85 15.85
CA LEU A 168 16.70 -1.83 15.16
C LEU A 168 17.77 -1.20 16.06
N LYS A 169 17.87 -1.63 17.33
CA LYS A 169 18.83 -1.15 18.36
C LYS A 169 18.69 0.32 18.73
N ASN A 170 17.48 0.84 18.68
CA ASN A 170 17.16 2.15 19.23
C ASN A 170 17.15 2.09 20.76
N SER A 171 17.65 3.12 21.43
CA SER A 171 17.80 3.16 22.89
C SER A 171 16.59 3.71 23.64
N GLU A 172 15.76 4.51 22.96
CA GLU A 172 14.57 5.12 23.54
C GLU A 172 13.32 4.36 23.11
N LEU A 173 12.21 4.56 23.83
CA LEU A 173 10.92 4.02 23.42
C LEU A 173 10.45 4.67 22.12
N VAL A 174 9.84 3.89 21.23
CA VAL A 174 9.26 4.43 19.99
C VAL A 174 8.19 5.48 20.29
N SER A 175 7.43 5.30 21.37
CA SER A 175 6.40 6.24 21.82
C SER A 175 6.94 7.60 22.26
N ALA A 176 8.23 7.67 22.62
CA ALA A 176 8.93 8.92 22.94
C ALA A 176 9.61 9.55 21.71
N SER A 177 9.71 8.84 20.61
CA SER A 177 10.31 9.34 19.38
C SER A 177 9.44 10.43 18.73
N LYS A 178 10.07 11.32 17.96
CA LYS A 178 9.34 12.32 17.18
C LYS A 178 8.51 11.61 16.09
N TRP A 179 7.26 12.05 15.90
CA TRP A 179 6.43 11.58 14.79
C TRP A 179 7.11 11.87 13.46
N PRO A 180 7.12 10.91 12.51
CA PRO A 180 7.82 11.09 11.25
C PRO A 180 7.17 12.18 10.38
N GLU A 181 8.02 12.95 9.69
CA GLU A 181 7.58 13.99 8.78
C GLU A 181 7.60 13.50 7.33
N HIS A 182 6.55 13.84 6.60
CA HIS A 182 6.50 13.62 5.16
C HIS A 182 7.48 14.55 4.43
N ASP A 183 8.22 13.99 3.48
CA ASP A 183 9.16 14.72 2.65
C ASP A 183 8.87 14.45 1.15
N GLU A 184 8.26 15.42 0.48
CA GLU A 184 7.90 15.32 -0.95
C GLU A 184 9.10 15.00 -1.85
N LYS A 185 10.32 15.40 -1.45
CA LYS A 185 11.54 15.13 -2.22
C LYS A 185 11.93 13.66 -2.26
N LYS A 186 11.37 12.85 -1.36
CA LYS A 186 11.57 11.40 -1.33
C LYS A 186 10.57 10.63 -2.18
N ILE A 187 9.58 11.31 -2.75
CA ILE A 187 8.60 10.68 -3.64
C ILE A 187 9.22 10.50 -5.03
N ASP A 188 9.29 9.27 -5.46
CA ASP A 188 9.81 8.85 -6.78
C ASP A 188 8.71 8.11 -7.55
N LEU A 189 7.88 8.88 -8.27
CA LEU A 189 6.75 8.33 -9.02
C LEU A 189 7.18 7.40 -10.16
N GLU A 190 8.39 7.56 -10.68
CA GLU A 190 8.93 6.68 -11.73
C GLU A 190 9.22 5.31 -11.18
N SER A 191 9.91 5.21 -10.03
CA SER A 191 10.18 3.94 -9.36
C SER A 191 8.88 3.25 -8.90
N GLU A 192 7.89 4.02 -8.43
CA GLU A 192 6.58 3.47 -8.07
C GLU A 192 5.86 2.88 -9.29
N ALA A 193 5.82 3.61 -10.40
CA ALA A 193 5.22 3.13 -11.65
C ALA A 193 5.96 1.91 -12.22
N GLY A 194 7.28 1.87 -12.07
CA GLY A 194 8.09 0.71 -12.45
C GLY A 194 7.70 -0.56 -11.70
N GLU A 195 7.66 -0.52 -10.38
CA GLU A 195 7.27 -1.68 -9.57
C GLU A 195 5.79 -2.05 -9.76
N ASP A 196 4.88 -1.09 -9.98
CA ASP A 196 3.49 -1.37 -10.33
C ASP A 196 3.37 -2.07 -11.70
N THR A 197 4.21 -1.69 -12.68
CA THR A 197 4.29 -2.38 -13.97
C THR A 197 4.73 -3.83 -13.80
N ILE A 198 5.74 -4.09 -12.97
CA ILE A 198 6.21 -5.46 -12.67
C ILE A 198 5.10 -6.26 -11.99
N LYS A 199 4.41 -5.69 -10.99
CA LYS A 199 3.28 -6.37 -10.31
C LYS A 199 2.22 -6.79 -11.32
N LYS A 200 1.77 -5.87 -12.17
CA LYS A 200 0.77 -6.14 -13.21
C LYS A 200 1.23 -7.20 -14.21
N CYS A 201 2.48 -7.12 -14.69
CA CYS A 201 3.03 -8.14 -15.58
C CYS A 201 3.02 -9.54 -14.95
N ILE A 202 3.38 -9.66 -13.66
CA ILE A 202 3.34 -10.94 -12.96
C ILE A 202 1.90 -11.47 -12.84
N GLU A 203 0.94 -10.60 -12.54
CA GLU A 203 -0.49 -10.95 -12.47
C GLU A 203 -1.03 -11.40 -13.82
N ASP A 204 -0.70 -10.69 -14.89
CA ASP A 204 -1.08 -11.03 -16.26
C ASP A 204 -0.48 -12.36 -16.70
N ILE A 205 0.81 -12.59 -16.43
CA ILE A 205 1.47 -13.88 -16.69
C ILE A 205 0.74 -15.02 -15.97
N ARG A 206 0.45 -14.86 -14.68
CA ARG A 206 -0.27 -15.87 -13.90
C ARG A 206 -1.67 -16.14 -14.46
N SER A 207 -2.36 -15.09 -14.87
CA SER A 207 -3.69 -15.19 -15.47
C SER A 207 -3.66 -15.94 -16.79
N VAL A 208 -2.71 -15.63 -17.66
CA VAL A 208 -2.51 -16.34 -18.96
C VAL A 208 -2.15 -17.80 -18.72
N LEU A 209 -1.23 -18.10 -17.80
CA LEU A 209 -0.85 -19.47 -17.45
C LEU A 209 -2.05 -20.28 -16.93
N LYS A 210 -2.87 -19.67 -16.08
CA LYS A 210 -4.10 -20.29 -15.54
C LYS A 210 -5.11 -20.58 -16.66
N LEU A 211 -5.36 -19.62 -17.55
CA LEU A 211 -6.31 -19.75 -18.66
C LEU A 211 -5.84 -20.82 -19.67
N SER A 212 -4.55 -20.84 -19.98
CA SER A 212 -3.95 -21.81 -20.89
C SER A 212 -3.67 -23.18 -20.26
N LYS A 213 -3.91 -23.34 -18.95
CA LYS A 213 -3.63 -24.55 -18.15
C LYS A 213 -2.15 -25.00 -18.23
N ILE A 214 -1.22 -24.05 -18.43
CA ILE A 214 0.21 -24.34 -18.48
C ILE A 214 0.79 -24.14 -17.07
N SER A 215 1.32 -25.22 -16.47
CA SER A 215 1.93 -25.19 -15.15
C SER A 215 3.42 -24.82 -15.17
N LYS A 216 4.14 -25.16 -16.24
CA LYS A 216 5.58 -24.90 -16.39
C LYS A 216 5.87 -24.39 -17.80
N PRO A 217 5.87 -23.07 -18.03
CA PRO A 217 6.21 -22.52 -19.33
C PRO A 217 7.71 -22.70 -19.62
N LYS A 218 8.05 -23.07 -20.85
CA LYS A 218 9.46 -23.12 -21.29
C LYS A 218 10.04 -21.74 -21.57
N LYS A 219 9.19 -20.80 -21.99
CA LYS A 219 9.57 -19.43 -22.34
C LYS A 219 8.36 -18.51 -22.17
N ILE A 220 8.62 -17.33 -21.63
CA ILE A 220 7.66 -16.23 -21.57
C ILE A 220 8.26 -15.08 -22.37
N THR A 221 7.49 -14.50 -23.30
CA THR A 221 7.90 -13.33 -24.07
C THR A 221 6.95 -12.18 -23.76
N LEU A 222 7.50 -11.06 -23.31
CA LEU A 222 6.76 -9.84 -23.06
C LEU A 222 6.92 -8.90 -24.25
N PHE A 223 5.82 -8.29 -24.68
CA PHE A 223 5.80 -7.27 -25.71
C PHE A 223 5.47 -5.93 -25.09
N VAL A 224 6.37 -4.98 -25.20
CA VAL A 224 6.15 -3.59 -24.77
C VAL A 224 5.44 -2.82 -25.88
N SER A 225 4.68 -1.83 -25.49
CA SER A 225 3.94 -0.99 -26.44
C SER A 225 4.87 -0.17 -27.34
N GLU A 226 4.37 0.24 -28.51
CA GLU A 226 5.08 1.19 -29.37
C GLU A 226 5.15 2.58 -28.75
N ASN A 227 6.23 3.31 -29.01
CA ASN A 227 6.55 4.58 -28.37
C ASN A 227 5.43 5.64 -28.47
N TRP A 228 4.67 5.68 -29.58
CA TRP A 228 3.57 6.61 -29.73
C TRP A 228 2.46 6.46 -28.68
N LYS A 229 2.26 5.26 -28.12
CA LYS A 229 1.25 5.02 -27.07
C LYS A 229 1.67 5.69 -25.76
N TYR A 230 2.93 5.64 -25.40
CA TYR A 230 3.44 6.34 -24.20
C TYR A 230 3.24 7.84 -24.32
N ASN A 231 3.56 8.42 -25.49
CA ASN A 231 3.31 9.84 -25.75
C ASN A 231 1.82 10.15 -25.67
N LEU A 232 0.96 9.32 -26.29
CA LEU A 232 -0.49 9.46 -26.20
C LEU A 232 -0.98 9.47 -24.75
N PHE A 233 -0.55 8.52 -23.92
CA PHE A 233 -0.97 8.45 -22.53
C PHE A 233 -0.51 9.66 -21.69
N LYS A 234 0.70 10.15 -21.92
CA LYS A 234 1.21 11.38 -21.28
C LYS A 234 0.34 12.60 -21.64
N LEU A 235 -0.04 12.73 -22.91
CA LEU A 235 -0.92 13.81 -23.36
C LEU A 235 -2.36 13.65 -22.85
N LEU A 236 -2.90 12.44 -22.90
CA LEU A 236 -4.22 12.11 -22.34
C LEU A 236 -4.33 12.51 -20.87
N LYS A 237 -3.35 12.14 -20.06
CA LYS A 237 -3.32 12.49 -18.64
C LYS A 237 -3.41 14.01 -18.44
N LYS A 238 -2.64 14.79 -19.21
CA LYS A 238 -2.69 16.25 -19.15
C LYS A 238 -4.05 16.80 -19.55
N GLN A 239 -4.66 16.25 -20.60
CA GLN A 239 -5.96 16.72 -21.09
C GLN A 239 -7.10 16.34 -20.15
N LEU A 240 -7.09 15.13 -19.60
CA LEU A 240 -8.09 14.67 -18.65
C LEU A 240 -8.10 15.46 -17.33
N ALA A 241 -7.01 16.12 -16.97
CA ALA A 241 -6.97 17.06 -15.85
C ALA A 241 -7.74 18.37 -16.12
N VAL A 242 -7.96 18.71 -17.41
CA VAL A 242 -8.57 19.97 -17.82
C VAL A 242 -10.01 19.80 -18.29
N THR A 243 -10.29 18.74 -19.06
CA THR A 243 -11.60 18.56 -19.69
C THR A 243 -11.97 17.09 -19.86
N ARG A 244 -13.30 16.82 -20.02
CA ARG A 244 -13.84 15.52 -20.40
C ARG A 244 -14.46 15.52 -21.81
N ASP A 245 -14.36 16.62 -22.53
CA ASP A 245 -14.82 16.73 -23.93
C ASP A 245 -13.92 15.92 -24.86
N ILE A 246 -14.46 14.80 -25.37
CA ILE A 246 -13.73 13.89 -26.25
C ILE A 246 -13.22 14.61 -27.51
N GLY A 247 -14.07 15.47 -28.10
CA GLY A 247 -13.71 16.17 -29.32
C GLY A 247 -12.58 17.17 -29.12
N GLN A 248 -12.59 17.91 -27.99
CA GLN A 248 -11.56 18.84 -27.61
C GLN A 248 -10.23 18.11 -27.31
N ILE A 249 -10.30 17.00 -26.58
CA ILE A 249 -9.12 16.17 -26.26
C ILE A 249 -8.47 15.65 -27.55
N ILE A 250 -9.26 15.06 -28.45
CA ILE A 250 -8.76 14.53 -29.73
C ILE A 250 -8.10 15.65 -30.54
N ARG A 251 -8.78 16.80 -30.73
CA ARG A 251 -8.24 17.92 -31.47
C ARG A 251 -6.91 18.43 -30.88
N THR A 252 -6.79 18.44 -29.56
CA THR A 252 -5.57 18.90 -28.89
C THR A 252 -4.43 17.89 -29.04
N ILE A 253 -4.70 16.60 -28.87
CA ILE A 253 -3.71 15.53 -28.99
C ILE A 253 -3.23 15.40 -30.44
N MET A 254 -4.14 15.52 -31.42
CA MET A 254 -3.81 15.41 -32.84
C MET A 254 -2.97 16.57 -33.39
N LYS A 255 -2.72 17.62 -32.60
CA LYS A 255 -1.70 18.64 -32.94
C LYS A 255 -0.28 18.09 -32.87
N ASP A 256 -0.07 17.00 -32.13
CA ASP A 256 1.21 16.31 -32.13
C ASP A 256 1.37 15.49 -33.41
N LYS A 257 2.32 15.92 -34.26
CA LYS A 257 2.60 15.30 -35.55
C LYS A 257 2.96 13.82 -35.43
N SER A 258 3.55 13.39 -34.31
CA SER A 258 3.92 11.98 -34.09
C SER A 258 2.70 11.06 -33.97
N LEU A 259 1.54 11.61 -33.59
CA LEU A 259 0.29 10.88 -33.41
C LEU A 259 -0.65 10.95 -34.63
N SER A 260 -0.37 11.81 -35.60
CA SER A 260 -1.27 12.07 -36.74
C SER A 260 -1.60 10.83 -37.56
N LYS A 261 -0.64 9.91 -37.73
CA LYS A 261 -0.83 8.63 -38.47
C LYS A 261 -1.65 7.59 -37.70
N TYR A 262 -1.90 7.80 -36.39
CA TYR A 262 -2.64 6.88 -35.54
C TYR A 262 -4.04 7.41 -35.15
N GLY A 263 -4.59 8.35 -35.90
CA GLY A 263 -5.82 9.09 -35.55
C GLY A 263 -7.00 8.21 -35.16
N GLY A 264 -7.23 7.08 -35.84
CA GLY A 264 -8.29 6.13 -35.51
C GLY A 264 -8.09 5.46 -34.15
N ASP A 265 -6.85 5.08 -33.82
CA ASP A 265 -6.54 4.45 -32.52
C ASP A 265 -6.53 5.49 -31.42
N VAL A 266 -6.01 6.70 -31.66
CA VAL A 266 -6.08 7.82 -30.72
C VAL A 266 -7.52 8.09 -30.33
N ALA A 267 -8.46 8.16 -31.28
CA ALA A 267 -9.88 8.39 -30.99
C ALA A 267 -10.48 7.31 -30.07
N LYS A 268 -10.17 6.02 -30.33
CA LYS A 268 -10.61 4.90 -29.48
C LYS A 268 -10.04 5.01 -28.07
N PHE A 269 -8.73 5.28 -27.93
CA PHE A 269 -8.09 5.43 -26.63
C PHE A 269 -8.64 6.62 -25.83
N VAL A 270 -8.94 7.76 -26.49
CA VAL A 270 -9.54 8.92 -25.84
C VAL A 270 -10.92 8.59 -25.31
N GLN A 271 -11.78 7.95 -26.13
CA GLN A 271 -13.12 7.54 -25.70
C GLN A 271 -13.07 6.60 -24.48
N PHE A 272 -12.14 5.64 -24.53
CA PHE A 272 -11.92 4.69 -23.44
C PHE A 272 -11.45 5.40 -22.15
N ALA A 273 -10.46 6.30 -22.25
CA ALA A 273 -9.91 7.02 -21.12
C ALA A 273 -10.90 8.02 -20.48
N VAL A 274 -11.75 8.65 -21.28
CA VAL A 274 -12.82 9.53 -20.75
C VAL A 274 -13.88 8.72 -20.03
N LYS A 275 -14.23 7.52 -20.54
CA LYS A 275 -15.20 6.63 -19.90
C LYS A 275 -14.71 6.08 -18.56
N ASP A 276 -13.44 5.73 -18.49
CA ASP A 276 -12.81 5.18 -17.27
C ASP A 276 -11.40 5.76 -17.07
N PRO A 277 -11.31 6.96 -16.48
CA PRO A 277 -10.03 7.63 -16.24
C PRO A 277 -9.08 6.90 -15.31
N THR A 278 -9.60 5.98 -14.49
CA THR A 278 -8.80 5.22 -13.51
C THR A 278 -7.81 4.26 -14.19
N ARG A 279 -8.05 3.95 -15.47
CA ARG A 279 -7.16 3.12 -16.28
C ARG A 279 -5.90 3.85 -16.79
N ILE A 280 -5.87 5.18 -16.67
CA ILE A 280 -4.66 5.93 -16.98
C ILE A 280 -3.76 5.92 -15.75
N PRO A 281 -2.52 5.41 -15.85
CA PRO A 281 -1.63 5.35 -14.71
C PRO A 281 -1.32 6.73 -14.13
N THR A 282 -1.13 6.79 -12.81
CA THR A 282 -0.77 8.02 -12.11
C THR A 282 0.53 8.62 -12.63
N PHE A 283 1.49 7.77 -12.99
CA PHE A 283 2.70 8.13 -13.71
C PHE A 283 2.83 7.26 -14.95
N VAL A 284 3.16 7.86 -16.09
CA VAL A 284 3.36 7.15 -17.36
C VAL A 284 4.85 7.07 -17.62
N LEU A 285 5.40 5.86 -17.51
CA LEU A 285 6.78 5.58 -17.93
C LEU A 285 6.94 5.93 -19.41
N ASP A 286 8.16 6.07 -19.89
CA ASP A 286 8.44 5.97 -21.32
C ASP A 286 8.86 4.53 -21.68
N GLN A 287 9.01 4.28 -22.97
CA GLN A 287 9.28 2.93 -23.47
C GLN A 287 10.59 2.37 -22.94
N ASP A 288 11.65 3.21 -22.88
CA ASP A 288 12.97 2.78 -22.44
C ASP A 288 12.97 2.48 -20.94
N ALA A 289 12.31 3.33 -20.13
CA ALA A 289 12.16 3.10 -18.69
C ALA A 289 11.37 1.82 -18.38
N GLU A 290 10.28 1.54 -19.14
CA GLU A 290 9.53 0.29 -18.97
C GLU A 290 10.37 -0.93 -19.36
N LEU A 291 11.12 -0.85 -20.47
CA LEU A 291 12.02 -1.93 -20.90
C LEU A 291 13.12 -2.21 -19.88
N GLU A 292 13.76 -1.17 -19.34
CA GLU A 292 14.79 -1.32 -18.29
C GLU A 292 14.21 -1.93 -17.02
N THR A 293 13.04 -1.45 -16.61
CA THR A 293 12.31 -1.96 -15.45
C THR A 293 12.02 -3.45 -15.57
N LEU A 294 11.48 -3.89 -16.73
CA LEU A 294 11.13 -5.29 -16.97
C LEU A 294 12.38 -6.19 -17.11
N LYS A 295 13.48 -5.69 -17.69
CA LYS A 295 14.76 -6.42 -17.75
C LYS A 295 15.37 -6.60 -16.36
N GLY A 296 15.31 -5.59 -15.52
CA GLY A 296 15.80 -5.64 -14.13
C GLY A 296 14.94 -6.47 -13.19
N ALA A 297 13.77 -6.93 -13.65
CA ALA A 297 12.85 -7.75 -12.89
C ALA A 297 13.00 -9.26 -13.13
N SER A 298 13.76 -9.65 -14.17
CA SER A 298 13.98 -11.03 -14.60
C SER A 298 14.98 -11.78 -13.73
#